data_8fe782b531e78bb68f45ed13c92eec61
#
_entry.id   8fe782b531e78bb68f45ed13c92eec61
#
_cell.length_a   1.000
_cell.length_b   1.000
_cell.length_c   1.000
_cell.angle_alpha   90.00
_cell.angle_beta   90.00
_cell.angle_gamma   90.00
#
_symmetry.space_group_name_H-M   'P 1'
#
loop_
_entity.id
_entity.type
_entity.pdbx_description
1 polymer ?
#
loop_
_entity_poly.entity_id
_entity_poly.type
_entity_poly.pdbx_seq_one_letter_code
_entity_poly.pdbx_strand_id
1 'polypeptide(L)'
;MKRMLVFLCLLIAQVGVGKLAAQVNPYKDGTPGVTGYRAEVMAEVVVQEDKFMRLAEAIPGEKYTWRPTPDVRSFAEVFLHVSAANYNLYKLVGTPPPAGLDVKSLEKSSTDKAKVIATLKDSFAHAKDAIKAMPDADLEKSMDWFGGKNTERGILLFIVRHAAEHLGQSIAYARLVGVVPPWTEDAQKKQPDKK
;
A
#
# COMPACT_ATOMS: atom_id res chain seq x y z
N MET A 1 47.62 -47.34 -14.84
CA MET A 1 46.57 -46.48 -15.43
C MET A 1 45.44 -46.37 -14.42
N LYS A 2 45.40 -45.27 -13.62
CA LYS A 2 44.36 -45.02 -12.60
C LYS A 2 43.29 -44.14 -13.23
N ARG A 3 42.05 -44.65 -13.33
CA ARG A 3 40.86 -43.91 -13.77
C ARG A 3 40.33 -43.11 -12.57
N MET A 4 40.38 -41.79 -12.69
CA MET A 4 39.83 -40.86 -11.71
C MET A 4 38.37 -40.58 -12.10
N LEU A 5 37.43 -41.09 -11.28
CA LEU A 5 36.01 -40.75 -11.39
C LEU A 5 35.79 -39.36 -10.79
N VAL A 6 35.39 -38.43 -11.65
CA VAL A 6 34.91 -37.11 -11.22
C VAL A 6 33.40 -37.21 -10.94
N PHE A 7 33.03 -37.11 -9.64
CA PHE A 7 31.64 -36.98 -9.23
C PHE A 7 31.21 -35.52 -9.43
N LEU A 8 30.37 -35.30 -10.44
CA LEU A 8 29.69 -34.02 -10.66
C LEU A 8 28.45 -33.94 -9.74
N CYS A 9 28.55 -33.25 -8.60
CA CYS A 9 27.42 -32.95 -7.76
C CYS A 9 26.55 -31.88 -8.45
N LEU A 10 25.42 -32.28 -9.04
CA LEU A 10 24.36 -31.37 -9.46
C LEU A 10 23.63 -30.85 -8.21
N LEU A 11 23.92 -29.60 -7.82
CA LEU A 11 23.09 -28.84 -6.89
C LEU A 11 21.81 -28.43 -7.64
N ILE A 12 20.74 -29.20 -7.43
CA ILE A 12 19.39 -28.78 -7.83
C ILE A 12 18.95 -27.72 -6.81
N ALA A 13 19.06 -26.45 -7.19
CA ALA A 13 18.41 -25.36 -6.48
C ALA A 13 16.90 -25.57 -6.59
N GLN A 14 16.26 -26.03 -5.53
CA GLN A 14 14.81 -26.02 -5.41
C GLN A 14 14.35 -24.57 -5.31
N VAL A 15 13.97 -23.98 -6.45
CA VAL A 15 13.19 -22.74 -6.48
C VAL A 15 11.84 -23.08 -5.86
N GLY A 16 11.67 -22.73 -4.60
CA GLY A 16 10.37 -22.82 -3.93
C GLY A 16 9.36 -22.01 -4.71
N VAL A 17 8.45 -22.70 -5.41
CA VAL A 17 7.26 -22.07 -6.01
C VAL A 17 6.40 -21.63 -4.83
N GLY A 18 6.59 -20.38 -4.39
CA GLY A 18 5.70 -19.72 -3.44
C GLY A 18 4.29 -19.81 -4.02
N LYS A 19 3.36 -20.47 -3.28
CA LYS A 19 1.95 -20.47 -3.63
C LYS A 19 1.53 -19.01 -3.78
N LEU A 20 1.15 -18.60 -5.00
CA LEU A 20 0.48 -17.32 -5.23
C LEU A 20 -0.74 -17.34 -4.31
N ALA A 21 -0.72 -16.56 -3.24
CA ALA A 21 -1.90 -16.37 -2.42
C ALA A 21 -3.01 -15.87 -3.35
N ALA A 22 -4.17 -16.56 -3.34
CA ALA A 22 -5.30 -16.13 -4.14
C ALA A 22 -5.61 -14.68 -3.79
N GLN A 23 -5.65 -13.82 -4.81
CA GLN A 23 -5.90 -12.40 -4.63
C GLN A 23 -7.29 -12.25 -4.00
N VAL A 24 -7.34 -11.77 -2.77
CA VAL A 24 -8.61 -11.52 -2.05
C VAL A 24 -9.41 -10.52 -2.87
N ASN A 25 -10.68 -10.85 -3.17
CA ASN A 25 -11.60 -9.90 -3.78
C ASN A 25 -12.45 -9.25 -2.68
N PRO A 26 -12.08 -8.07 -2.17
CA PRO A 26 -12.75 -7.46 -1.03
C PRO A 26 -14.20 -7.07 -1.32
N TYR A 27 -14.57 -6.89 -2.60
CA TYR A 27 -15.94 -6.60 -2.99
C TYR A 27 -16.84 -7.85 -2.96
N LYS A 28 -16.27 -9.03 -3.08
CA LYS A 28 -17.01 -10.31 -3.03
C LYS A 28 -17.04 -10.89 -1.63
N ASP A 29 -15.89 -10.90 -0.97
CA ASP A 29 -15.71 -11.64 0.27
C ASP A 29 -16.05 -10.79 1.50
N GLY A 30 -16.02 -9.44 1.35
CA GLY A 30 -16.31 -8.48 2.42
C GLY A 30 -15.33 -8.54 3.60
N THR A 31 -15.63 -7.77 4.63
CA THR A 31 -14.91 -7.83 5.91
C THR A 31 -15.92 -8.16 7.00
N PRO A 32 -15.77 -9.28 7.75
CA PRO A 32 -16.70 -9.63 8.80
C PRO A 32 -16.95 -8.49 9.81
N GLY A 33 -18.22 -8.21 10.10
CA GLY A 33 -18.62 -7.17 11.06
C GLY A 33 -18.53 -5.72 10.52
N VAL A 34 -18.22 -5.52 9.24
CA VAL A 34 -18.21 -4.22 8.58
C VAL A 34 -19.29 -4.21 7.51
N THR A 35 -20.20 -3.24 7.59
CA THR A 35 -21.40 -3.14 6.71
C THR A 35 -21.57 -1.74 6.14
N GLY A 36 -22.47 -1.59 5.17
CA GLY A 36 -22.82 -0.31 4.58
C GLY A 36 -21.62 0.45 4.02
N TYR A 37 -21.62 1.76 4.20
CA TYR A 37 -20.57 2.64 3.68
C TYR A 37 -19.17 2.28 4.18
N ARG A 38 -19.04 1.82 5.42
CA ARG A 38 -17.75 1.38 5.95
C ARG A 38 -17.20 0.16 5.21
N ALA A 39 -18.07 -0.75 4.78
CA ALA A 39 -17.67 -1.91 3.97
C ALA A 39 -17.15 -1.48 2.58
N GLU A 40 -17.80 -0.49 1.96
CA GLU A 40 -17.35 0.09 0.70
C GLU A 40 -15.96 0.72 0.84
N VAL A 41 -15.77 1.57 1.86
CA VAL A 41 -14.47 2.18 2.16
C VAL A 41 -13.40 1.13 2.50
N MET A 42 -13.75 0.10 3.28
CA MET A 42 -12.82 -0.98 3.60
C MET A 42 -12.36 -1.72 2.35
N ALA A 43 -13.25 -2.00 1.41
CA ALA A 43 -12.91 -2.66 0.15
C ALA A 43 -11.90 -1.82 -0.65
N GLU A 44 -12.10 -0.51 -0.75
CA GLU A 44 -11.16 0.41 -1.41
C GLU A 44 -9.81 0.46 -0.71
N VAL A 45 -9.78 0.52 0.63
CA VAL A 45 -8.53 0.52 1.41
C VAL A 45 -7.76 -0.77 1.21
N VAL A 46 -8.42 -1.92 1.18
CA VAL A 46 -7.79 -3.23 0.91
C VAL A 46 -7.19 -3.29 -0.49
N VAL A 47 -7.91 -2.80 -1.51
CA VAL A 47 -7.41 -2.73 -2.89
C VAL A 47 -6.20 -1.82 -3.00
N GLN A 48 -6.22 -0.68 -2.31
CA GLN A 48 -5.09 0.26 -2.33
C GLN A 48 -3.89 -0.30 -1.58
N GLU A 49 -4.10 -0.92 -0.42
CA GLU A 49 -3.04 -1.62 0.32
C GLU A 49 -2.34 -2.65 -0.58
N ASP A 50 -3.10 -3.56 -1.23
CA ASP A 50 -2.53 -4.58 -2.12
C ASP A 50 -1.66 -3.94 -3.21
N LYS A 51 -2.17 -2.89 -3.87
CA LYS A 51 -1.44 -2.22 -4.94
C LYS A 51 -0.19 -1.49 -4.43
N PHE A 52 -0.29 -0.76 -3.33
CA PHE A 52 0.86 -0.07 -2.74
C PHE A 52 1.94 -1.07 -2.31
N MET A 53 1.55 -2.14 -1.58
CA MET A 53 2.51 -3.14 -1.11
C MET A 53 3.21 -3.84 -2.27
N ARG A 54 2.46 -4.30 -3.26
CA ARG A 54 3.01 -4.97 -4.44
C ARG A 54 3.91 -4.04 -5.27
N LEU A 55 3.53 -2.76 -5.42
CA LEU A 55 4.35 -1.78 -6.13
C LEU A 55 5.63 -1.48 -5.37
N ALA A 56 5.53 -1.24 -4.05
CA ALA A 56 6.69 -0.99 -3.19
C ALA A 56 7.68 -2.16 -3.24
N GLU A 57 7.19 -3.41 -3.19
CA GLU A 57 8.03 -4.60 -3.34
C GLU A 57 8.70 -4.71 -4.72
N ALA A 58 8.02 -4.33 -5.79
CA ALA A 58 8.55 -4.39 -7.16
C ALA A 58 9.65 -3.34 -7.43
N ILE A 59 9.62 -2.19 -6.74
CA ILE A 59 10.61 -1.12 -6.91
C ILE A 59 11.94 -1.55 -6.26
N PRO A 60 13.07 -1.54 -6.99
CA PRO A 60 14.39 -1.83 -6.44
C PRO A 60 14.78 -0.86 -5.31
N GLY A 61 15.49 -1.37 -4.28
CA GLY A 61 15.84 -0.58 -3.09
C GLY A 61 16.64 0.69 -3.41
N GLU A 62 17.55 0.63 -4.37
CA GLU A 62 18.34 1.78 -4.82
C GLU A 62 17.51 2.88 -5.49
N LYS A 63 16.27 2.58 -5.89
CA LYS A 63 15.33 3.56 -6.46
C LYS A 63 14.49 4.29 -5.40
N TYR A 64 14.55 3.90 -4.14
CA TYR A 64 13.71 4.53 -3.10
C TYR A 64 14.01 6.01 -2.89
N THR A 65 15.22 6.47 -3.20
CA THR A 65 15.60 7.89 -3.17
C THR A 65 15.34 8.63 -4.49
N TRP A 66 14.94 7.91 -5.55
CA TRP A 66 14.69 8.50 -6.84
C TRP A 66 13.44 9.38 -6.84
N ARG A 67 13.52 10.50 -7.54
CA ARG A 67 12.44 11.46 -7.81
C ARG A 67 12.58 12.04 -9.20
N PRO A 68 11.48 12.38 -9.90
CA PRO A 68 11.56 12.92 -11.28
C PRO A 68 12.19 14.31 -11.34
N THR A 69 11.97 15.15 -10.31
CA THR A 69 12.59 16.50 -10.15
C THR A 69 12.93 16.75 -8.69
N PRO A 70 13.86 17.68 -8.38
CA PRO A 70 14.26 17.97 -7.00
C PRO A 70 13.12 18.39 -6.07
N ASP A 71 12.09 19.04 -6.61
CA ASP A 71 11.01 19.66 -5.83
C ASP A 71 9.87 18.72 -5.48
N VAL A 72 9.93 17.45 -5.92
CA VAL A 72 8.89 16.47 -5.65
C VAL A 72 9.38 15.34 -4.74
N ARG A 73 8.46 14.63 -4.11
CA ARG A 73 8.77 13.49 -3.25
C ARG A 73 9.49 12.37 -4.00
N SER A 74 10.44 11.73 -3.34
CA SER A 74 10.97 10.43 -3.78
C SER A 74 9.97 9.31 -3.55
N PHE A 75 10.25 8.08 -4.05
CA PHE A 75 9.43 6.92 -3.75
C PHE A 75 9.24 6.70 -2.24
N ALA A 76 10.35 6.71 -1.47
CA ALA A 76 10.28 6.55 -0.02
C ALA A 76 9.40 7.62 0.62
N GLU A 77 9.58 8.88 0.24
CA GLU A 77 8.80 9.99 0.77
C GLU A 77 7.30 9.89 0.38
N VAL A 78 6.96 9.41 -0.83
CA VAL A 78 5.54 9.19 -1.21
C VAL A 78 4.92 8.11 -0.34
N PHE A 79 5.56 6.96 -0.16
CA PHE A 79 5.04 5.86 0.65
C PHE A 79 4.90 6.25 2.12
N LEU A 80 5.90 6.93 2.68
CA LEU A 80 5.85 7.42 4.05
C LEU A 80 4.86 8.57 4.25
N HIS A 81 4.63 9.39 3.20
CA HIS A 81 3.58 10.41 3.20
C HIS A 81 2.17 9.77 3.29
N VAL A 82 1.92 8.72 2.51
CA VAL A 82 0.68 7.94 2.62
C VAL A 82 0.53 7.33 4.01
N SER A 83 1.63 6.82 4.58
CA SER A 83 1.63 6.29 5.95
C SER A 83 1.28 7.36 6.98
N ALA A 84 1.90 8.54 6.89
CA ALA A 84 1.62 9.67 7.77
C ALA A 84 0.17 10.16 7.62
N ALA A 85 -0.34 10.20 6.38
CA ALA A 85 -1.72 10.58 6.10
C ALA A 85 -2.71 9.59 6.71
N ASN A 86 -2.47 8.28 6.62
CA ASN A 86 -3.29 7.27 7.28
C ASN A 86 -3.39 7.54 8.79
N TYR A 87 -2.28 7.79 9.49
CA TYR A 87 -2.33 8.09 10.90
C TYR A 87 -3.03 9.42 11.23
N ASN A 88 -2.73 10.49 10.50
CA ASN A 88 -3.28 11.82 10.77
C ASN A 88 -4.77 11.93 10.44
N LEU A 89 -5.22 11.32 9.35
CA LEU A 89 -6.60 11.44 8.90
C LEU A 89 -7.55 10.55 9.72
N TYR A 90 -7.15 9.32 10.04
CA TYR A 90 -7.95 8.47 10.92
C TYR A 90 -8.00 8.98 12.37
N LYS A 91 -7.00 9.77 12.82
CA LYS A 91 -7.08 10.51 14.08
C LYS A 91 -8.28 11.47 14.13
N LEU A 92 -8.62 12.10 13.01
CA LEU A 92 -9.74 13.04 12.91
C LEU A 92 -11.11 12.36 13.12
N VAL A 93 -11.18 11.07 12.84
CA VAL A 93 -12.39 10.24 13.03
C VAL A 93 -12.26 9.28 14.21
N GLY A 94 -11.49 9.68 15.23
CA GLY A 94 -11.48 9.04 16.54
C GLY A 94 -10.41 7.96 16.75
N THR A 95 -9.55 7.67 15.78
CA THR A 95 -8.49 6.64 15.92
C THR A 95 -7.10 7.29 15.90
N PRO A 96 -6.50 7.62 17.07
CA PRO A 96 -5.19 8.25 17.15
C PRO A 96 -4.09 7.29 16.70
N PRO A 97 -2.93 7.81 16.22
CA PRO A 97 -1.78 7.00 15.91
C PRO A 97 -1.25 6.27 17.14
N PRO A 98 -0.47 5.19 16.95
CA PRO A 98 0.19 4.49 18.07
C PRO A 98 1.00 5.44 18.96
N ALA A 99 0.97 5.17 20.28
CA ALA A 99 1.73 5.96 21.23
C ALA A 99 3.22 5.99 20.90
N GLY A 100 3.84 7.16 20.98
CA GLY A 100 5.27 7.35 20.69
C GLY A 100 5.63 7.48 19.21
N LEU A 101 4.68 7.34 18.28
CA LEU A 101 4.94 7.55 16.86
C LEU A 101 4.98 9.05 16.53
N ASP A 102 6.12 9.54 16.05
CA ASP A 102 6.25 10.90 15.51
C ASP A 102 5.79 10.94 14.06
N VAL A 103 4.49 11.18 13.88
CA VAL A 103 3.87 11.24 12.54
C VAL A 103 4.37 12.45 11.73
N LYS A 104 4.81 13.53 12.39
CA LYS A 104 5.26 14.76 11.70
C LYS A 104 6.56 14.54 10.95
N SER A 105 7.47 13.76 11.51
CA SER A 105 8.76 13.45 10.88
C SER A 105 8.71 12.22 9.98
N LEU A 106 7.59 11.48 9.98
CA LEU A 106 7.49 10.15 9.35
C LEU A 106 7.83 10.16 7.86
N GLU A 107 7.40 11.18 7.11
CA GLU A 107 7.65 11.29 5.66
C GLU A 107 9.13 11.25 5.29
N LYS A 108 10.01 11.70 6.17
CA LYS A 108 11.47 11.74 5.95
C LYS A 108 12.25 10.79 6.86
N SER A 109 11.58 9.87 7.52
CA SER A 109 12.18 9.03 8.56
C SER A 109 13.10 7.94 8.01
N SER A 110 12.95 7.52 6.76
CA SER A 110 13.76 6.44 6.17
C SER A 110 13.74 6.46 4.64
N THR A 111 14.84 5.97 4.06
CA THR A 111 14.93 5.59 2.64
C THR A 111 15.21 4.09 2.47
N ASP A 112 15.33 3.37 3.57
CA ASP A 112 15.50 1.92 3.58
C ASP A 112 14.21 1.23 3.15
N LYS A 113 14.28 0.43 2.10
CA LYS A 113 13.13 -0.26 1.50
C LYS A 113 12.33 -1.06 2.51
N ALA A 114 13.01 -1.86 3.33
CA ALA A 114 12.32 -2.76 4.27
C ALA A 114 11.59 -1.96 5.36
N LYS A 115 12.21 -0.90 5.88
CA LYS A 115 11.59 0.00 6.86
C LYS A 115 10.40 0.75 6.28
N VAL A 116 10.52 1.28 5.06
CA VAL A 116 9.44 1.99 4.37
C VAL A 116 8.24 1.07 4.14
N ILE A 117 8.48 -0.16 3.65
CA ILE A 117 7.43 -1.16 3.44
C ILE A 117 6.75 -1.55 4.76
N ALA A 118 7.52 -1.79 5.82
CA ALA A 118 6.97 -2.10 7.13
C ALA A 118 6.08 -0.97 7.65
N THR A 119 6.55 0.28 7.58
CA THR A 119 5.78 1.47 8.00
C THR A 119 4.49 1.62 7.20
N LEU A 120 4.56 1.41 5.89
CA LEU A 120 3.39 1.49 5.00
C LEU A 120 2.36 0.42 5.37
N LYS A 121 2.78 -0.83 5.58
CA LYS A 121 1.94 -1.94 6.01
C LYS A 121 1.24 -1.65 7.34
N ASP A 122 1.99 -1.18 8.33
CA ASP A 122 1.46 -0.86 9.66
C ASP A 122 0.42 0.27 9.59
N SER A 123 0.64 1.28 8.74
CA SER A 123 -0.31 2.36 8.53
C SER A 123 -1.62 1.91 7.88
N PHE A 124 -1.58 0.95 6.95
CA PHE A 124 -2.78 0.34 6.37
C PHE A 124 -3.50 -0.58 7.37
N ALA A 125 -2.77 -1.28 8.24
CA ALA A 125 -3.39 -2.05 9.33
C ALA A 125 -4.16 -1.11 10.27
N HIS A 126 -3.54 0.01 10.69
CA HIS A 126 -4.19 1.06 11.49
C HIS A 126 -5.45 1.61 10.80
N ALA A 127 -5.40 1.89 9.50
CA ALA A 127 -6.54 2.35 8.72
C ALA A 127 -7.72 1.36 8.75
N LYS A 128 -7.43 0.07 8.53
CA LYS A 128 -8.46 -0.99 8.57
C LYS A 128 -9.06 -1.15 9.96
N ASP A 129 -8.27 -1.06 11.01
CA ASP A 129 -8.76 -1.15 12.37
C ASP A 129 -9.61 0.07 12.76
N ALA A 130 -9.24 1.27 12.29
CA ALA A 130 -10.05 2.48 12.44
C ALA A 130 -11.44 2.35 11.81
N ILE A 131 -11.51 1.83 10.57
CA ILE A 131 -12.79 1.60 9.87
C ILE A 131 -13.65 0.57 10.62
N LYS A 132 -13.06 -0.49 11.15
CA LYS A 132 -13.78 -1.50 11.95
C LYS A 132 -14.34 -0.93 13.24
N ALA A 133 -13.55 -0.08 13.92
CA ALA A 133 -13.90 0.49 15.22
C ALA A 133 -14.95 1.61 15.13
N MET A 134 -15.07 2.28 13.96
CA MET A 134 -16.00 3.40 13.79
C MET A 134 -17.46 2.93 13.88
N PRO A 135 -18.31 3.54 14.72
CA PRO A 135 -19.75 3.28 14.72
C PRO A 135 -20.41 3.84 13.47
N ASP A 136 -21.39 3.12 12.90
CA ASP A 136 -22.15 3.61 11.75
C ASP A 136 -22.89 4.93 12.06
N ALA A 137 -23.32 5.13 13.30
CA ALA A 137 -23.97 6.37 13.76
C ALA A 137 -23.04 7.61 13.68
N ASP A 138 -21.73 7.42 13.63
CA ASP A 138 -20.75 8.50 13.59
C ASP A 138 -20.54 9.04 12.17
N LEU A 139 -20.90 8.26 11.15
CA LEU A 139 -20.69 8.62 9.74
C LEU A 139 -21.26 10.00 9.35
N GLU A 140 -22.37 10.40 9.95
CA GLU A 140 -23.02 11.69 9.67
C GLU A 140 -22.61 12.80 10.65
N LYS A 141 -21.70 12.54 11.60
CA LYS A 141 -21.16 13.59 12.48
C LYS A 141 -20.46 14.66 11.67
N SER A 142 -20.89 15.91 11.90
CA SER A 142 -20.27 17.07 11.25
C SER A 142 -18.98 17.47 11.93
N MET A 143 -17.99 17.87 11.15
CA MET A 143 -16.71 18.37 11.62
C MET A 143 -16.21 19.55 10.79
N ASP A 144 -15.31 20.35 11.35
CA ASP A 144 -14.66 21.44 10.61
C ASP A 144 -13.61 20.88 9.65
N TRP A 145 -13.62 21.38 8.41
CA TRP A 145 -12.73 20.89 7.35
C TRP A 145 -12.40 22.01 6.36
N PHE A 146 -11.12 22.40 6.29
CA PHE A 146 -10.61 23.44 5.38
C PHE A 146 -11.44 24.71 5.29
N GLY A 147 -11.89 25.23 6.45
CA GLY A 147 -12.71 26.44 6.53
C GLY A 147 -14.18 26.26 6.22
N GLY A 148 -14.63 25.02 6.00
CA GLY A 148 -16.03 24.64 5.81
C GLY A 148 -16.44 23.51 6.75
N LYS A 149 -17.50 22.80 6.39
CA LYS A 149 -18.00 21.62 7.09
C LYS A 149 -17.88 20.38 6.21
N ASN A 150 -17.64 19.25 6.85
CA ASN A 150 -17.67 17.91 6.25
C ASN A 150 -18.30 16.95 7.27
N THR A 151 -18.42 15.68 6.91
CA THR A 151 -18.85 14.60 7.82
C THR A 151 -17.70 13.60 8.00
N GLU A 152 -17.76 12.76 9.03
CA GLU A 152 -16.80 11.66 9.19
C GLU A 152 -16.81 10.74 7.95
N ARG A 153 -17.98 10.48 7.37
CA ARG A 153 -18.11 9.80 6.06
C ARG A 153 -17.34 10.50 4.95
N GLY A 154 -17.44 11.83 4.88
CA GLY A 154 -16.71 12.64 3.90
C GLY A 154 -15.18 12.59 4.10
N ILE A 155 -14.73 12.46 5.36
CA ILE A 155 -13.30 12.23 5.65
C ILE A 155 -12.84 10.85 5.16
N LEU A 156 -13.63 9.80 5.35
CA LEU A 156 -13.30 8.47 4.82
C LEU A 156 -13.16 8.50 3.28
N LEU A 157 -14.07 9.19 2.59
CA LEU A 157 -13.98 9.39 1.14
C LEU A 157 -12.70 10.15 0.76
N PHE A 158 -12.35 11.20 1.52
CA PHE A 158 -11.12 11.96 1.29
C PHE A 158 -9.88 11.07 1.46
N ILE A 159 -9.84 10.20 2.47
CA ILE A 159 -8.69 9.29 2.73
C ILE A 159 -8.49 8.36 1.53
N VAL A 160 -9.57 7.74 1.03
CA VAL A 160 -9.51 6.86 -0.16
C VAL A 160 -8.99 7.62 -1.38
N ARG A 161 -9.53 8.81 -1.64
CA ARG A 161 -9.09 9.66 -2.75
C ARG A 161 -7.61 10.05 -2.63
N HIS A 162 -7.17 10.49 -1.45
CA HIS A 162 -5.78 10.88 -1.19
C HIS A 162 -4.81 9.72 -1.45
N ALA A 163 -5.13 8.53 -0.96
CA ALA A 163 -4.29 7.35 -1.22
C ALA A 163 -4.28 7.01 -2.72
N ALA A 164 -5.42 7.11 -3.43
CA ALA A 164 -5.48 6.87 -4.87
C ALA A 164 -4.65 7.88 -5.69
N GLU A 165 -4.61 9.16 -5.30
CA GLU A 165 -3.77 10.19 -5.93
C GLU A 165 -2.28 9.80 -5.83
N HIS A 166 -1.82 9.38 -4.65
CA HIS A 166 -0.44 8.97 -4.43
C HIS A 166 -0.10 7.60 -5.02
N LEU A 167 -1.07 6.70 -5.13
CA LEU A 167 -0.88 5.45 -5.88
C LEU A 167 -0.66 5.75 -7.38
N GLY A 168 -1.47 6.62 -7.96
CA GLY A 168 -1.29 7.07 -9.34
C GLY A 168 0.07 7.72 -9.58
N GLN A 169 0.52 8.59 -8.66
CA GLN A 169 1.87 9.17 -8.66
C GLN A 169 2.94 8.07 -8.64
N SER A 170 2.83 7.10 -7.73
CA SER A 170 3.80 6.01 -7.59
C SER A 170 3.85 5.11 -8.83
N ILE A 171 2.70 4.86 -9.47
CA ILE A 171 2.61 4.12 -10.74
C ILE A 171 3.35 4.86 -11.86
N ALA A 172 3.15 6.17 -11.97
CA ALA A 172 3.84 7.00 -12.97
C ALA A 172 5.36 6.96 -12.74
N TYR A 173 5.80 7.11 -11.50
CA TYR A 173 7.22 7.03 -11.14
C TYR A 173 7.82 5.65 -11.45
N ALA A 174 7.11 4.57 -11.11
CA ALA A 174 7.57 3.21 -11.40
C ALA A 174 7.85 3.00 -12.89
N ARG A 175 6.91 3.43 -13.75
CA ARG A 175 7.08 3.37 -15.21
C ARG A 175 8.26 4.19 -15.71
N LEU A 176 8.50 5.37 -15.13
CA LEU A 176 9.66 6.21 -15.50
C LEU A 176 11.00 5.56 -15.17
N VAL A 177 11.07 4.70 -14.15
CA VAL A 177 12.29 3.95 -13.80
C VAL A 177 12.30 2.52 -14.37
N GLY A 178 11.40 2.20 -15.31
CA GLY A 178 11.35 0.91 -15.99
C GLY A 178 10.67 -0.21 -15.21
N VAL A 179 9.98 0.08 -14.11
CA VAL A 179 9.23 -0.91 -13.33
C VAL A 179 7.79 -0.98 -13.82
N VAL A 180 7.38 -2.14 -14.33
CA VAL A 180 5.98 -2.42 -14.69
C VAL A 180 5.19 -2.73 -13.42
N PRO A 181 4.04 -2.08 -13.18
CA PRO A 181 3.19 -2.42 -12.04
C PRO A 181 2.78 -3.90 -12.06
N PRO A 182 2.91 -4.65 -10.93
CA PRO A 182 2.71 -6.11 -10.92
C PRO A 182 1.35 -6.58 -11.44
N TRP A 183 0.27 -5.84 -11.20
CA TRP A 183 -1.06 -6.17 -11.75
C TRP A 183 -1.15 -6.02 -13.27
N THR A 184 -0.31 -5.16 -13.88
CA THR A 184 -0.21 -5.05 -15.34
C THR A 184 0.47 -6.29 -15.92
N GLU A 185 1.55 -6.76 -15.30
CA GLU A 185 2.22 -8.02 -15.68
C GLU A 185 1.27 -9.23 -15.54
N ASP A 186 0.51 -9.28 -14.44
CA ASP A 186 -0.47 -10.35 -14.21
C ASP A 186 -1.55 -10.37 -15.30
N ALA A 187 -2.03 -9.20 -15.72
CA ALA A 187 -3.00 -9.08 -16.79
C ALA A 187 -2.43 -9.53 -18.15
N GLN A 188 -1.18 -9.19 -18.44
CA GLN A 188 -0.48 -9.62 -19.66
C GLN A 188 -0.27 -11.15 -19.68
N LYS A 189 0.11 -11.76 -18.56
CA LYS A 189 0.25 -13.23 -18.45
C LYS A 189 -1.05 -13.98 -18.64
N LYS A 190 -2.20 -13.38 -18.29
CA LYS A 190 -3.53 -13.99 -18.47
C LYS A 190 -4.08 -13.87 -19.89
N GLN A 191 -3.45 -13.07 -20.75
CA GLN A 191 -3.80 -12.91 -22.17
C GLN A 191 -2.58 -13.27 -23.04
N PRO A 192 -2.17 -14.55 -23.10
CA PRO A 192 -1.15 -14.97 -24.04
C PRO A 192 -1.75 -14.86 -25.46
N ASP A 193 -1.11 -14.02 -26.28
CA ASP A 193 -1.27 -13.94 -27.74
C ASP A 193 -2.68 -13.72 -28.30
N LYS A 194 -3.14 -12.46 -28.29
CA LYS A 194 -3.89 -11.96 -29.46
C LYS A 194 -2.86 -11.39 -30.46
N LYS A 195 -2.28 -12.30 -31.24
CA LYS A 195 -1.66 -11.95 -32.54
C LYS A 195 -2.75 -11.88 -33.56
#